data_3af77a0de819727af9daea2b70da70e4
#
_entry.id   3af77a0de819727af9daea2b70da70e4
#
_cell.length_a   1.000
_cell.length_b   1.000
_cell.length_c   1.000
_cell.angle_alpha   90.00
_cell.angle_beta   90.00
_cell.angle_gamma   90.00
#
_symmetry.space_group_name_H-M   'P 1'
#
loop_
_entity.id
_entity.type
_entity.pdbx_description
1 polymer ?
#
loop_
_entity_poly.entity_id
_entity_poly.type
_entity_poly.pdbx_seq_one_letter_code
_entity_poly.pdbx_strand_id
1 'polypeptide(L)'
;MNTLLSVVMPTHNRAGYAIHAIRSLLVIPNNELELVVSDTSTDGELHAQLIAGAEQFLNDRRLKYVRPTAKLDMTGNHNAAIEAATGEYVCLIGDDDTISADALLATAWAKDRGIEVIAPNVLANYVWPDFRSRFVGTGHASRLYFGKRFVGALIHDSEVAVRRMLNNAAQGTDGLPKIYHGIVKRSILDQIRAQSGAYFHGSSPDVSGAVGLALCSKRFVVVNYPLTIPGASGGSNTGRSAMNTHKGKLNEESQTRGFETGGWSEGVPKFFSVETVWAHAALETIRRIAPHQIPSFNFARLIGVCSVLHWEYKPEIVQAVAEAVKIVGNTPSELNLKIKIEARRFQRERLWRFIKRLSKPTAAGGRAYVPNLDTIAAAPVPLAQHLARLDMSWDKAVANLPTKLVVDR
;
A
#
# COMPACT_ATOMS: atom_id res chain seq x y z
N MET A 1 10.31 -28.43 0.29
CA MET A 1 9.76 -27.76 -0.90
C MET A 1 10.13 -26.30 -0.75
N ASN A 2 10.58 -25.63 -1.82
CA ASN A 2 10.86 -24.20 -1.74
C ASN A 2 9.54 -23.44 -1.86
N THR A 3 9.28 -22.55 -0.91
CA THR A 3 8.14 -21.63 -0.95
C THR A 3 8.31 -20.65 -2.11
N LEU A 4 7.32 -20.58 -3.01
CA LEU A 4 7.33 -19.65 -4.14
C LEU A 4 6.87 -18.27 -3.72
N LEU A 5 5.74 -18.19 -3.00
CA LEU A 5 5.13 -16.93 -2.57
C LEU A 5 4.88 -16.91 -1.07
N SER A 6 5.45 -15.95 -0.36
CA SER A 6 5.03 -15.59 0.99
C SER A 6 4.03 -14.44 0.93
N VAL A 7 2.82 -14.68 1.41
CA VAL A 7 1.87 -13.62 1.72
C VAL A 7 2.11 -13.18 3.15
N VAL A 8 2.38 -11.91 3.36
CA VAL A 8 2.78 -11.34 4.65
C VAL A 8 1.70 -10.41 5.17
N MET A 9 1.24 -10.67 6.39
CA MET A 9 0.12 -9.98 7.02
C MET A 9 0.52 -9.49 8.43
N PRO A 10 0.99 -8.25 8.59
CA PRO A 10 1.11 -7.64 9.92
C PRO A 10 -0.27 -7.26 10.45
N THR A 11 -0.52 -7.52 11.75
CA THR A 11 -1.80 -7.18 12.40
C THR A 11 -1.58 -6.62 13.80
N HIS A 12 -2.56 -5.85 14.31
CA HIS A 12 -2.57 -5.29 15.65
C HIS A 12 -3.99 -5.01 16.12
N ASN A 13 -4.49 -5.76 17.13
CA ASN A 13 -5.83 -5.62 17.72
C ASN A 13 -6.97 -5.66 16.70
N ARG A 14 -6.88 -6.55 15.69
CA ARG A 14 -7.84 -6.66 14.59
C ARG A 14 -8.20 -8.13 14.28
N ALA A 15 -8.26 -8.96 15.31
CA ALA A 15 -8.54 -10.41 15.20
C ALA A 15 -9.77 -10.73 14.35
N GLY A 16 -10.86 -9.94 14.49
CA GLY A 16 -12.11 -10.14 13.75
C GLY A 16 -11.99 -9.97 12.23
N TYR A 17 -10.98 -9.30 11.72
CA TYR A 17 -10.67 -9.26 10.28
C TYR A 17 -9.64 -10.31 9.90
N ALA A 18 -8.55 -10.38 10.66
CA ALA A 18 -7.40 -11.23 10.39
C ALA A 18 -7.78 -12.71 10.27
N ILE A 19 -8.67 -13.24 11.13
CA ILE A 19 -9.10 -14.64 11.06
C ILE A 19 -9.77 -14.99 9.73
N HIS A 20 -10.57 -14.08 9.17
CA HIS A 20 -11.22 -14.28 7.88
C HIS A 20 -10.26 -14.13 6.70
N ALA A 21 -9.29 -13.24 6.80
CA ALA A 21 -8.21 -13.12 5.82
C ALA A 21 -7.34 -14.39 5.81
N ILE A 22 -6.93 -14.90 6.98
CA ILE A 22 -6.19 -16.17 7.14
C ILE A 22 -6.97 -17.32 6.51
N ARG A 23 -8.26 -17.45 6.83
CA ARG A 23 -9.12 -18.48 6.24
C ARG A 23 -9.14 -18.41 4.72
N SER A 24 -9.29 -17.23 4.14
CA SER A 24 -9.36 -17.03 2.69
C SER A 24 -8.07 -17.44 1.96
N LEU A 25 -6.92 -17.36 2.63
CA LEU A 25 -5.62 -17.72 2.09
C LEU A 25 -5.34 -19.22 2.23
N LEU A 26 -5.66 -19.81 3.36
CA LEU A 26 -5.37 -21.23 3.63
C LEU A 26 -6.30 -22.18 2.89
N VAL A 27 -7.46 -21.73 2.37
CA VAL A 27 -8.28 -22.56 1.48
C VAL A 27 -7.70 -22.69 0.07
N ILE A 28 -6.70 -21.86 -0.32
CA ILE A 28 -6.02 -22.02 -1.61
C ILE A 28 -5.18 -23.31 -1.57
N PRO A 29 -5.47 -24.32 -2.41
CA PRO A 29 -4.83 -25.64 -2.32
C PRO A 29 -3.45 -25.63 -3.00
N ASN A 30 -2.48 -24.95 -2.43
CA ASN A 30 -1.13 -24.88 -2.99
C ASN A 30 -0.07 -24.89 -1.87
N ASN A 31 0.88 -25.83 -1.97
CA ASN A 31 1.96 -26.00 -0.98
C ASN A 31 3.16 -25.07 -1.20
N GLU A 32 3.19 -24.29 -2.28
CA GLU A 32 4.22 -23.27 -2.55
C GLU A 32 3.84 -21.90 -1.97
N LEU A 33 2.63 -21.81 -1.34
CA LEU A 33 2.16 -20.63 -0.61
C LEU A 33 2.58 -20.74 0.86
N GLU A 34 3.19 -19.69 1.38
CA GLU A 34 3.39 -19.44 2.81
C GLU A 34 2.55 -18.24 3.24
N LEU A 35 1.91 -18.32 4.38
CA LEU A 35 1.25 -17.20 5.03
C LEU A 35 2.01 -16.83 6.30
N VAL A 36 2.58 -15.64 6.35
CA VAL A 36 3.25 -15.10 7.54
C VAL A 36 2.33 -14.07 8.19
N VAL A 37 1.93 -14.34 9.42
CA VAL A 37 1.13 -13.42 10.25
C VAL A 37 2.01 -12.91 11.39
N SER A 38 2.29 -11.60 11.42
CA SER A 38 3.01 -10.96 12.51
C SER A 38 2.04 -10.17 13.37
N ASP A 39 1.76 -10.69 14.57
CA ASP A 39 0.75 -10.18 15.47
C ASP A 39 1.38 -9.45 16.66
N THR A 40 1.21 -8.13 16.70
CA THR A 40 1.61 -7.26 17.83
C THR A 40 0.44 -6.89 18.73
N SER A 41 -0.69 -7.61 18.63
CA SER A 41 -1.89 -7.34 19.44
C SER A 41 -1.61 -7.48 20.95
N THR A 42 -2.28 -6.66 21.71
CA THR A 42 -2.19 -6.66 23.18
C THR A 42 -3.19 -7.60 23.84
N ASP A 43 -4.25 -8.00 23.10
CA ASP A 43 -5.38 -8.78 23.64
C ASP A 43 -5.20 -10.30 23.51
N GLY A 44 -4.39 -10.79 22.60
CA GLY A 44 -4.24 -12.23 22.35
C GLY A 44 -5.44 -12.91 21.69
N GLU A 45 -6.44 -12.16 21.26
CA GLU A 45 -7.70 -12.66 20.69
C GLU A 45 -7.48 -13.48 19.42
N LEU A 46 -6.64 -13.00 18.51
CA LEU A 46 -6.32 -13.74 17.28
C LEU A 46 -5.68 -15.09 17.56
N HIS A 47 -4.73 -15.14 18.51
CA HIS A 47 -4.09 -16.40 18.91
C HIS A 47 -5.11 -17.40 19.46
N ALA A 48 -6.03 -16.94 20.32
CA ALA A 48 -7.09 -17.79 20.88
C ALA A 48 -8.00 -18.33 19.76
N GLN A 49 -8.39 -17.50 18.78
CA GLN A 49 -9.21 -17.92 17.64
C GLN A 49 -8.49 -18.94 16.75
N LEU A 50 -7.17 -18.81 16.53
CA LEU A 50 -6.38 -19.74 15.76
C LEU A 50 -6.27 -21.13 16.42
N ILE A 51 -6.27 -21.19 17.76
CA ILE A 51 -6.25 -22.45 18.53
C ILE A 51 -7.63 -23.09 18.56
N ALA A 52 -8.66 -22.29 18.90
CA ALA A 52 -10.00 -22.80 19.15
C ALA A 52 -10.83 -23.03 17.89
N GLY A 53 -10.38 -22.55 16.74
CA GLY A 53 -11.08 -22.66 15.47
C GLY A 53 -11.22 -24.09 15.00
N ALA A 54 -12.40 -24.45 14.44
CA ALA A 54 -12.69 -25.77 13.90
C ALA A 54 -11.68 -26.22 12.82
N GLU A 55 -11.10 -25.28 12.10
CA GLU A 55 -10.10 -25.52 11.05
C GLU A 55 -8.67 -25.78 11.58
N GLN A 56 -8.43 -25.58 12.89
CA GLN A 56 -7.12 -25.79 13.52
C GLN A 56 -5.96 -25.18 12.68
N PHE A 57 -6.09 -23.91 12.32
CA PHE A 57 -5.16 -23.21 11.41
C PHE A 57 -3.69 -23.31 11.84
N LEU A 58 -3.39 -23.38 13.14
CA LEU A 58 -1.99 -23.52 13.60
C LEU A 58 -1.36 -24.87 13.20
N ASN A 59 -2.14 -25.86 12.78
CA ASN A 59 -1.65 -27.14 12.27
C ASN A 59 -1.32 -27.07 10.76
N ASP A 60 -1.74 -26.02 10.06
CA ASP A 60 -1.39 -25.84 8.65
C ASP A 60 0.07 -25.38 8.53
N ARG A 61 0.91 -26.22 7.92
CA ARG A 61 2.34 -25.98 7.74
C ARG A 61 2.67 -24.73 6.92
N ARG A 62 1.69 -24.20 6.20
CA ARG A 62 1.84 -22.97 5.41
C ARG A 62 1.69 -21.71 6.28
N LEU A 63 1.05 -21.81 7.45
CA LEU A 63 0.88 -20.70 8.36
C LEU A 63 2.10 -20.56 9.28
N LYS A 64 2.75 -19.42 9.20
CA LYS A 64 3.77 -18.96 10.14
C LYS A 64 3.21 -17.82 10.98
N TYR A 65 2.72 -18.14 12.18
CA TYR A 65 2.22 -17.16 13.13
C TYR A 65 3.33 -16.74 14.09
N VAL A 66 3.63 -15.44 14.10
CA VAL A 66 4.73 -14.85 14.90
C VAL A 66 4.16 -13.76 15.79
N ARG A 67 4.54 -13.80 17.07
CA ARG A 67 4.30 -12.70 18.02
C ARG A 67 5.65 -12.13 18.48
N PRO A 68 6.07 -10.96 17.95
CA PRO A 68 7.28 -10.31 18.40
C PRO A 68 7.24 -9.99 19.89
N THR A 69 8.33 -10.28 20.60
CA THR A 69 8.45 -9.99 22.03
C THR A 69 8.74 -8.51 22.31
N ALA A 70 9.38 -7.83 21.35
CA ALA A 70 9.62 -6.40 21.43
C ALA A 70 8.34 -5.61 21.14
N LYS A 71 8.16 -4.48 21.82
CA LYS A 71 7.08 -3.53 21.49
C LYS A 71 7.45 -2.82 20.18
N LEU A 72 6.76 -3.16 19.11
CA LEU A 72 6.96 -2.60 17.78
C LEU A 72 5.84 -1.61 17.45
N ASP A 73 6.22 -0.55 16.75
CA ASP A 73 5.26 0.30 16.03
C ASP A 73 4.79 -0.38 14.73
N MET A 74 3.96 0.29 13.97
CA MET A 74 3.42 -0.23 12.72
C MET A 74 4.55 -0.61 11.72
N THR A 75 5.54 0.26 11.52
CA THR A 75 6.65 0.01 10.61
C THR A 75 7.55 -1.11 11.11
N GLY A 76 7.81 -1.17 12.40
CA GLY A 76 8.55 -2.27 13.04
C GLY A 76 7.85 -3.62 12.86
N ASN A 77 6.51 -3.67 13.02
CA ASN A 77 5.73 -4.90 12.79
C ASN A 77 5.81 -5.36 11.33
N HIS A 78 5.73 -4.42 10.37
CA HIS A 78 5.88 -4.73 8.94
C HIS A 78 7.29 -5.27 8.64
N ASN A 79 8.34 -4.67 9.21
CA ASN A 79 9.72 -5.16 9.06
C ASN A 79 9.87 -6.58 9.62
N ALA A 80 9.35 -6.85 10.83
CA ALA A 80 9.41 -8.17 11.45
C ALA A 80 8.63 -9.22 10.63
N ALA A 81 7.51 -8.84 10.05
CA ALA A 81 6.71 -9.71 9.20
C ALA A 81 7.45 -10.11 7.90
N ILE A 82 8.09 -9.16 7.21
CA ILE A 82 8.90 -9.46 6.02
C ILE A 82 10.13 -10.30 6.38
N GLU A 83 10.79 -10.03 7.51
CA GLU A 83 11.93 -10.81 7.98
C GLU A 83 11.59 -12.29 8.18
N ALA A 84 10.37 -12.55 8.66
CA ALA A 84 9.90 -13.91 8.91
C ALA A 84 9.53 -14.68 7.62
N ALA A 85 9.32 -14.01 6.47
CA ALA A 85 8.96 -14.66 5.22
C ALA A 85 10.13 -15.46 4.62
N THR A 86 9.84 -16.60 3.95
CA THR A 86 10.86 -17.47 3.35
C THR A 86 10.72 -17.64 1.85
N GLY A 87 9.61 -17.18 1.26
CA GLY A 87 9.32 -17.34 -0.17
C GLY A 87 10.28 -16.58 -1.08
N GLU A 88 10.45 -17.12 -2.28
CA GLU A 88 11.25 -16.46 -3.33
C GLU A 88 10.66 -15.11 -3.73
N TYR A 89 9.32 -15.01 -3.67
CA TYR A 89 8.56 -13.77 -3.82
C TYR A 89 7.75 -13.46 -2.57
N VAL A 90 7.46 -12.20 -2.36
CA VAL A 90 6.71 -11.70 -1.20
C VAL A 90 5.59 -10.78 -1.68
N CYS A 91 4.40 -10.94 -1.08
CA CYS A 91 3.25 -10.05 -1.23
C CYS A 91 2.83 -9.56 0.15
N LEU A 92 2.84 -8.27 0.40
CA LEU A 92 2.35 -7.68 1.64
C LEU A 92 0.88 -7.30 1.49
N ILE A 93 0.07 -7.70 2.45
CA ILE A 93 -1.36 -7.34 2.54
C ILE A 93 -1.72 -6.90 3.96
N GLY A 94 -2.84 -6.21 4.10
CA GLY A 94 -3.44 -5.92 5.40
C GLY A 94 -4.21 -7.13 5.96
N ASP A 95 -4.59 -7.03 7.22
CA ASP A 95 -5.36 -8.05 7.93
C ASP A 95 -6.86 -8.07 7.56
N ASP A 96 -7.29 -7.13 6.75
CA ASP A 96 -8.64 -7.05 6.16
C ASP A 96 -8.66 -7.35 4.65
N ASP A 97 -7.53 -7.81 4.08
CA ASP A 97 -7.31 -8.09 2.66
C ASP A 97 -7.26 -9.60 2.35
N THR A 98 -7.26 -9.95 1.05
CA THR A 98 -6.94 -11.30 0.55
C THR A 98 -6.32 -11.27 -0.85
N ILE A 99 -5.94 -12.45 -1.37
CA ILE A 99 -5.43 -12.63 -2.74
C ILE A 99 -6.38 -13.49 -3.57
N SER A 100 -6.25 -13.41 -4.88
CA SER A 100 -6.82 -14.42 -5.78
C SER A 100 -5.87 -15.62 -5.90
N ALA A 101 -6.39 -16.80 -6.27
CA ALA A 101 -5.56 -17.98 -6.55
C ALA A 101 -4.56 -17.73 -7.71
N ASP A 102 -4.90 -16.84 -8.63
CA ASP A 102 -4.04 -16.47 -9.76
C ASP A 102 -2.76 -15.70 -9.35
N ALA A 103 -2.68 -15.25 -8.09
CA ALA A 103 -1.44 -14.65 -7.57
C ALA A 103 -0.26 -15.63 -7.63
N LEU A 104 -0.50 -16.94 -7.42
CA LEU A 104 0.53 -17.97 -7.56
C LEU A 104 0.93 -18.19 -9.02
N LEU A 105 -0.04 -18.20 -9.94
CA LEU A 105 0.25 -18.26 -11.39
C LEU A 105 1.08 -17.05 -11.85
N ALA A 106 0.73 -15.86 -11.37
CA ALA A 106 1.47 -14.63 -11.64
C ALA A 106 2.90 -14.69 -11.08
N THR A 107 3.07 -15.30 -9.90
CA THR A 107 4.39 -15.45 -9.27
C THR A 107 5.26 -16.43 -10.05
N ALA A 108 4.72 -17.58 -10.45
CA ALA A 108 5.44 -18.55 -11.30
C ALA A 108 5.83 -17.90 -12.64
N TRP A 109 4.90 -17.17 -13.26
CA TRP A 109 5.14 -16.44 -14.50
C TRP A 109 6.25 -15.39 -14.34
N ALA A 110 6.30 -14.68 -13.21
CA ALA A 110 7.35 -13.71 -12.91
C ALA A 110 8.73 -14.38 -12.75
N LYS A 111 8.75 -15.51 -12.04
CA LYS A 111 9.98 -16.30 -11.84
C LYS A 111 10.56 -16.78 -13.17
N ASP A 112 9.73 -17.36 -14.04
CA ASP A 112 10.15 -17.89 -15.35
C ASP A 112 10.71 -16.81 -16.27
N ARG A 113 10.30 -15.54 -16.09
CA ARG A 113 10.71 -14.39 -16.91
C ARG A 113 11.73 -13.48 -16.23
N GLY A 114 12.16 -13.80 -15.03
CA GLY A 114 13.10 -12.96 -14.26
C GLY A 114 12.53 -11.61 -13.85
N ILE A 115 11.18 -11.49 -13.75
CA ILE A 115 10.52 -10.26 -13.32
C ILE A 115 10.65 -10.12 -11.82
N GLU A 116 11.14 -8.97 -11.37
CA GLU A 116 11.40 -8.72 -9.96
C GLU A 116 10.19 -8.14 -9.23
N VAL A 117 9.35 -7.36 -9.93
CA VAL A 117 8.19 -6.69 -9.32
C VAL A 117 6.99 -6.71 -10.26
N ILE A 118 5.86 -7.25 -9.77
CA ILE A 118 4.52 -7.09 -10.36
C ILE A 118 3.73 -6.15 -9.46
N ALA A 119 3.20 -5.06 -10.03
CA ALA A 119 2.33 -4.11 -9.36
C ALA A 119 0.92 -4.19 -9.99
N PRO A 120 -0.01 -4.96 -9.43
CA PRO A 120 -1.36 -5.03 -9.96
C PRO A 120 -2.12 -3.71 -9.71
N ASN A 121 -2.92 -3.31 -10.68
CA ASN A 121 -3.93 -2.29 -10.44
C ASN A 121 -5.06 -2.87 -9.57
N VAL A 122 -5.63 -2.05 -8.67
CA VAL A 122 -6.75 -2.46 -7.82
C VAL A 122 -8.02 -2.57 -8.67
N LEU A 123 -8.31 -3.78 -9.14
CA LEU A 123 -9.45 -4.09 -10.01
C LEU A 123 -10.56 -4.88 -9.31
N ALA A 124 -10.33 -5.34 -8.09
CA ALA A 124 -11.34 -5.84 -7.18
C ALA A 124 -11.12 -5.20 -5.81
N ASN A 125 -12.16 -4.83 -5.11
CA ASN A 125 -12.06 -4.42 -3.72
C ASN A 125 -13.31 -4.81 -2.94
N TYR A 126 -13.09 -5.34 -1.76
CA TYR A 126 -14.15 -5.71 -0.83
C TYR A 126 -14.37 -4.60 0.21
N VAL A 127 -15.62 -4.37 0.57
CA VAL A 127 -16.00 -3.41 1.61
C VAL A 127 -16.68 -4.15 2.74
N TRP A 128 -16.08 -4.11 3.91
CA TRP A 128 -16.56 -4.81 5.09
C TRP A 128 -17.92 -4.27 5.61
N PRO A 129 -18.70 -5.08 6.34
CA PRO A 129 -20.02 -4.67 6.84
C PRO A 129 -20.01 -3.44 7.75
N ASP A 130 -18.92 -3.23 8.50
CA ASP A 130 -18.74 -2.11 9.42
C ASP A 130 -18.24 -0.82 8.76
N PHE A 131 -17.92 -0.87 7.46
CA PHE A 131 -17.45 0.31 6.74
C PHE A 131 -18.53 1.39 6.63
N ARG A 132 -18.15 2.61 6.94
CA ARG A 132 -18.99 3.80 6.79
C ARG A 132 -18.26 4.88 6.02
N SER A 133 -19.01 5.68 5.27
CA SER A 133 -18.47 6.88 4.64
C SER A 133 -19.36 8.07 4.93
N ARG A 134 -18.76 9.26 4.98
CA ARG A 134 -19.45 10.51 5.31
C ARG A 134 -20.64 10.82 4.37
N PHE A 135 -20.56 10.43 3.09
CA PHE A 135 -21.52 10.82 2.07
C PHE A 135 -22.60 9.78 1.81
N VAL A 136 -22.31 8.49 1.97
CA VAL A 136 -23.23 7.39 1.64
C VAL A 136 -23.47 6.43 2.80
N GLY A 137 -23.00 6.76 4.00
CA GLY A 137 -23.17 5.92 5.18
C GLY A 137 -22.66 4.50 4.94
N THR A 138 -23.49 3.50 5.15
CA THR A 138 -23.24 2.08 4.92
C THR A 138 -23.51 1.62 3.48
N GLY A 139 -23.81 2.53 2.55
CA GLY A 139 -24.22 2.19 1.18
C GLY A 139 -23.20 1.39 0.35
N HIS A 140 -21.95 1.25 0.86
CA HIS A 140 -20.93 0.41 0.27
C HIS A 140 -20.69 -0.92 1.02
N ALA A 141 -21.21 -1.06 2.23
CA ALA A 141 -20.94 -2.19 3.11
C ALA A 141 -21.34 -3.54 2.48
N SER A 142 -20.63 -4.59 2.86
CA SER A 142 -20.84 -5.99 2.44
C SER A 142 -20.83 -6.17 0.91
N ARG A 143 -19.94 -5.45 0.19
CA ARG A 143 -19.88 -5.50 -1.27
C ARG A 143 -18.48 -5.76 -1.80
N LEU A 144 -18.41 -6.60 -2.83
CA LEU A 144 -17.23 -6.76 -3.66
C LEU A 144 -17.43 -6.01 -4.97
N TYR A 145 -16.60 -5.00 -5.23
CA TYR A 145 -16.62 -4.21 -6.45
C TYR A 145 -15.60 -4.70 -7.46
N PHE A 146 -15.95 -4.62 -8.75
CA PHE A 146 -15.08 -5.02 -9.85
C PHE A 146 -14.66 -3.82 -10.72
N GLY A 147 -13.45 -3.87 -11.23
CA GLY A 147 -12.97 -2.97 -12.27
C GLY A 147 -13.67 -3.20 -13.61
N LYS A 148 -13.38 -2.33 -14.57
CA LYS A 148 -14.01 -2.40 -15.90
C LYS A 148 -13.13 -3.08 -16.95
N ARG A 149 -11.84 -3.16 -16.74
CA ARG A 149 -10.86 -3.74 -17.66
C ARG A 149 -9.89 -4.62 -16.89
N PHE A 150 -9.73 -5.84 -17.35
CA PHE A 150 -8.89 -6.87 -16.73
C PHE A 150 -7.79 -7.36 -17.68
N VAL A 151 -7.43 -6.58 -18.70
CA VAL A 151 -6.47 -6.98 -19.72
C VAL A 151 -5.41 -5.92 -19.92
N GLY A 152 -4.21 -6.39 -20.20
CA GLY A 152 -3.05 -5.59 -20.53
C GLY A 152 -2.10 -5.42 -19.35
N ALA A 153 -0.84 -5.52 -19.67
CA ALA A 153 0.27 -5.27 -18.78
C ALA A 153 1.25 -4.32 -19.44
N LEU A 154 1.94 -3.52 -18.63
CA LEU A 154 2.92 -2.53 -19.10
C LEU A 154 4.20 -2.64 -18.27
N ILE A 155 5.33 -2.53 -18.96
CA ILE A 155 6.64 -2.40 -18.31
C ILE A 155 6.88 -0.92 -18.04
N HIS A 156 7.19 -0.60 -16.81
CA HIS A 156 7.50 0.75 -16.36
C HIS A 156 8.98 0.85 -15.99
N ASP A 157 9.58 1.97 -16.34
CA ASP A 157 10.91 2.34 -15.91
C ASP A 157 10.86 2.96 -14.51
N SER A 158 11.69 2.43 -13.61
CA SER A 158 11.71 2.85 -12.20
C SER A 158 12.27 4.26 -12.03
N GLU A 159 13.23 4.68 -12.84
CA GLU A 159 13.79 6.04 -12.78
C GLU A 159 12.73 7.09 -13.16
N VAL A 160 11.91 6.79 -14.17
CA VAL A 160 10.76 7.65 -14.55
C VAL A 160 9.75 7.71 -13.41
N ALA A 161 9.50 6.58 -12.74
CA ALA A 161 8.60 6.52 -11.59
C ALA A 161 9.13 7.35 -10.41
N VAL A 162 10.43 7.25 -10.10
CA VAL A 162 11.09 8.08 -9.06
C VAL A 162 10.95 9.57 -9.39
N ARG A 163 11.28 9.99 -10.61
CA ARG A 163 11.14 11.41 -11.01
C ARG A 163 9.71 11.93 -10.83
N ARG A 164 8.70 11.12 -11.19
CA ARG A 164 7.28 11.48 -11.01
C ARG A 164 6.92 11.60 -9.53
N MET A 165 7.38 10.67 -8.70
CA MET A 165 7.16 10.66 -7.26
C MET A 165 7.76 11.91 -6.60
N LEU A 166 9.03 12.24 -6.90
CA LEU A 166 9.69 13.45 -6.40
C LEU A 166 8.93 14.72 -6.79
N ASN A 167 8.53 14.83 -8.06
CA ASN A 167 7.74 15.97 -8.56
C ASN A 167 6.36 16.10 -7.92
N ASN A 168 5.75 14.97 -7.52
CA ASN A 168 4.44 14.95 -6.83
C ASN A 168 4.58 14.94 -5.31
N ALA A 169 5.79 15.11 -4.76
CA ALA A 169 6.06 15.08 -3.33
C ALA A 169 5.56 13.80 -2.62
N ALA A 170 5.68 12.66 -3.28
CA ALA A 170 5.21 11.35 -2.82
C ALA A 170 3.71 11.34 -2.43
N GLN A 171 2.88 12.18 -3.08
CA GLN A 171 1.44 12.22 -2.82
C GLN A 171 0.71 11.10 -3.57
N GLY A 172 0.85 9.86 -3.08
CA GLY A 172 0.32 8.63 -3.62
C GLY A 172 1.39 7.69 -4.18
N THR A 173 1.02 6.43 -4.30
CA THR A 173 1.88 5.35 -4.83
C THR A 173 1.53 5.01 -6.29
N ASP A 174 0.67 5.79 -6.94
CA ASP A 174 0.28 5.55 -8.33
C ASP A 174 1.48 5.72 -9.27
N GLY A 175 1.72 4.70 -10.09
CA GLY A 175 2.86 4.67 -11.01
C GLY A 175 4.19 4.30 -10.35
N LEU A 176 4.21 3.87 -9.08
CA LEU A 176 5.33 3.25 -8.41
C LEU A 176 5.18 1.72 -8.41
N PRO A 177 6.29 0.96 -8.28
CA PRO A 177 6.23 -0.44 -7.90
C PRO A 177 5.60 -0.56 -6.51
N LYS A 178 5.00 -1.70 -6.19
CA LYS A 178 4.27 -1.89 -4.94
C LYS A 178 4.66 -3.20 -4.30
N ILE A 179 4.91 -3.21 -2.98
CA ILE A 179 4.90 -4.42 -2.19
C ILE A 179 3.53 -4.64 -1.57
N TYR A 180 2.85 -3.58 -1.15
CA TYR A 180 1.49 -3.66 -0.65
C TYR A 180 0.55 -3.95 -1.85
N HIS A 181 -0.05 -5.14 -1.83
CA HIS A 181 -0.77 -5.74 -2.95
C HIS A 181 0.08 -6.07 -4.19
N GLY A 182 1.40 -5.91 -4.14
CA GLY A 182 2.32 -6.29 -5.20
C GLY A 182 2.95 -7.67 -4.96
N ILE A 183 3.59 -8.22 -5.98
CA ILE A 183 4.40 -9.44 -5.89
C ILE A 183 5.85 -9.04 -6.18
N VAL A 184 6.73 -9.20 -5.20
CA VAL A 184 8.10 -8.68 -5.22
C VAL A 184 9.09 -9.79 -4.98
N LYS A 185 10.11 -9.91 -5.80
CA LYS A 185 11.20 -10.85 -5.61
C LYS A 185 11.96 -10.51 -4.32
N ARG A 186 12.18 -11.51 -3.46
CA ARG A 186 12.81 -11.31 -2.16
C ARG A 186 14.17 -10.64 -2.25
N SER A 187 14.99 -10.99 -3.27
CA SER A 187 16.31 -10.40 -3.46
C SER A 187 16.32 -8.86 -3.54
N ILE A 188 15.26 -8.22 -4.08
CA ILE A 188 15.16 -6.76 -4.10
C ILE A 188 14.87 -6.21 -2.69
N LEU A 189 14.05 -6.89 -1.91
CA LEU A 189 13.79 -6.51 -0.52
C LEU A 189 15.07 -6.63 0.32
N ASP A 190 15.82 -7.72 0.14
CA ASP A 190 17.09 -7.93 0.82
C ASP A 190 18.12 -6.87 0.41
N GLN A 191 18.13 -6.44 -0.86
CA GLN A 191 18.96 -5.32 -1.33
C GLN A 191 18.57 -3.99 -0.65
N ILE A 192 17.26 -3.69 -0.53
CA ILE A 192 16.78 -2.50 0.20
C ILE A 192 17.29 -2.55 1.65
N ARG A 193 17.10 -3.68 2.34
CA ARG A 193 17.56 -3.87 3.71
C ARG A 193 19.07 -3.71 3.84
N ALA A 194 19.85 -4.30 2.95
CA ALA A 194 21.31 -4.21 2.97
C ALA A 194 21.82 -2.77 2.80
N GLN A 195 21.14 -1.96 1.96
CA GLN A 195 21.51 -0.56 1.71
C GLN A 195 21.04 0.39 2.80
N SER A 196 19.90 0.12 3.43
CA SER A 196 19.22 1.09 4.30
C SER A 196 19.03 0.66 5.75
N GLY A 197 19.37 -0.60 6.08
CA GLY A 197 19.26 -1.18 7.41
C GLY A 197 17.89 -1.81 7.75
N ALA A 198 16.84 -1.56 6.93
CA ALA A 198 15.51 -2.15 7.12
C ALA A 198 14.77 -2.23 5.79
N TYR A 199 13.65 -2.98 5.73
CA TYR A 199 12.80 -3.04 4.53
C TYR A 199 11.95 -1.78 4.36
N PHE A 200 11.48 -1.21 5.49
CA PHE A 200 10.61 -0.03 5.52
C PHE A 200 11.11 0.99 6.53
N HIS A 201 10.90 2.28 6.21
CA HIS A 201 11.31 3.42 7.01
C HIS A 201 10.15 4.42 7.20
N GLY A 202 10.25 5.23 8.23
CA GLY A 202 9.27 6.27 8.53
C GLY A 202 7.92 5.70 8.98
N SER A 203 6.87 6.43 8.73
CA SER A 203 5.54 6.21 9.30
C SER A 203 4.52 5.56 8.34
N SER A 204 4.93 5.14 7.14
CA SER A 204 4.05 4.54 6.12
C SER A 204 4.81 3.45 5.34
N PRO A 205 4.71 2.17 5.78
CA PRO A 205 5.44 1.06 5.16
C PRO A 205 5.11 0.86 3.67
N ASP A 206 3.88 1.12 3.25
CA ASP A 206 3.41 1.03 1.87
C ASP A 206 4.14 2.03 0.95
N VAL A 207 4.26 3.29 1.39
CA VAL A 207 4.99 4.33 0.64
C VAL A 207 6.49 4.08 0.71
N SER A 208 7.03 3.76 1.88
CA SER A 208 8.45 3.42 2.04
C SER A 208 8.85 2.26 1.14
N GLY A 209 8.06 1.19 1.12
CA GLY A 209 8.30 0.03 0.26
C GLY A 209 8.24 0.37 -1.22
N ALA A 210 7.25 1.17 -1.64
CA ALA A 210 7.12 1.60 -3.03
C ALA A 210 8.32 2.44 -3.50
N VAL A 211 8.80 3.35 -2.64
CA VAL A 211 9.98 4.20 -2.92
C VAL A 211 11.25 3.35 -2.92
N GLY A 212 11.44 2.48 -1.93
CA GLY A 212 12.59 1.57 -1.87
C GLY A 212 12.69 0.68 -3.11
N LEU A 213 11.58 0.08 -3.52
CA LEU A 213 11.51 -0.72 -4.74
C LEU A 213 11.84 0.10 -6.00
N ALA A 214 11.32 1.34 -6.12
CA ALA A 214 11.60 2.19 -7.26
C ALA A 214 13.07 2.62 -7.33
N LEU A 215 13.74 2.77 -6.18
CA LEU A 215 15.16 3.13 -6.10
C LEU A 215 16.10 1.94 -6.34
N CYS A 216 15.66 0.70 -6.06
CA CYS A 216 16.49 -0.50 -6.15
C CYS A 216 16.19 -1.37 -7.38
N SER A 217 15.05 -1.24 -8.05
CA SER A 217 14.74 -1.96 -9.28
C SER A 217 14.93 -1.09 -10.51
N LYS A 218 15.29 -1.68 -11.65
CA LYS A 218 15.37 -0.96 -12.94
C LYS A 218 14.00 -0.80 -13.58
N ARG A 219 13.18 -1.84 -13.51
CA ARG A 219 11.87 -1.92 -14.18
C ARG A 219 10.90 -2.72 -13.32
N PHE A 220 9.61 -2.48 -13.50
CA PHE A 220 8.53 -3.25 -12.91
C PHE A 220 7.37 -3.41 -13.89
N VAL A 221 6.55 -4.42 -13.67
CA VAL A 221 5.38 -4.72 -14.50
C VAL A 221 4.13 -4.24 -13.80
N VAL A 222 3.34 -3.40 -14.44
CA VAL A 222 1.99 -3.03 -14.00
C VAL A 222 0.98 -3.88 -14.76
N VAL A 223 0.08 -4.57 -14.04
CA VAL A 223 -0.91 -5.43 -14.67
C VAL A 223 -2.34 -4.98 -14.36
N ASN A 224 -3.21 -5.09 -15.36
CA ASN A 224 -4.65 -4.87 -15.21
C ASN A 224 -5.34 -6.22 -14.93
N TYR A 225 -4.96 -6.86 -13.82
CA TYR A 225 -5.55 -8.12 -13.38
C TYR A 225 -5.63 -8.18 -11.85
N PRO A 226 -6.72 -8.67 -11.27
CA PRO A 226 -6.95 -8.64 -9.82
C PRO A 226 -6.22 -9.79 -9.11
N LEU A 227 -4.94 -9.62 -8.84
CA LEU A 227 -4.13 -10.60 -8.09
C LEU A 227 -4.42 -10.55 -6.59
N THR A 228 -4.90 -9.42 -6.09
CA THR A 228 -5.28 -9.21 -4.69
C THR A 228 -6.65 -8.57 -4.61
N ILE A 229 -7.30 -8.71 -3.46
CA ILE A 229 -8.60 -8.12 -3.14
C ILE A 229 -8.40 -7.27 -1.87
N PRO A 230 -8.09 -5.98 -2.01
CA PRO A 230 -8.07 -5.08 -0.87
C PRO A 230 -9.41 -5.01 -0.15
N GLY A 231 -9.37 -5.05 1.19
CA GLY A 231 -10.50 -4.81 2.06
C GLY A 231 -10.56 -3.36 2.53
N ALA A 232 -11.75 -2.83 2.67
CA ALA A 232 -12.00 -1.55 3.32
C ALA A 232 -12.87 -1.79 4.55
N SER A 233 -12.27 -1.79 5.73
CA SER A 233 -12.95 -1.96 7.02
C SER A 233 -13.13 -0.63 7.74
N GLY A 234 -14.05 -0.57 8.71
CA GLY A 234 -14.30 0.63 9.50
C GLY A 234 -13.08 1.08 10.31
N GLY A 235 -12.29 0.13 10.81
CA GLY A 235 -11.07 0.39 11.60
C GLY A 235 -9.81 0.62 10.79
N SER A 236 -9.85 0.52 9.45
CA SER A 236 -8.67 0.75 8.60
C SER A 236 -8.38 2.24 8.37
N ASN A 237 -7.15 2.56 7.93
CA ASN A 237 -6.82 3.93 7.52
C ASN A 237 -7.72 4.41 6.36
N THR A 238 -8.15 3.50 5.48
CA THR A 238 -9.14 3.77 4.43
C THR A 238 -10.49 4.17 5.02
N GLY A 239 -10.98 3.46 6.03
CA GLY A 239 -12.22 3.79 6.75
C GLY A 239 -12.13 5.14 7.47
N ARG A 240 -11.03 5.40 8.19
CA ARG A 240 -10.76 6.70 8.84
C ARG A 240 -10.72 7.86 7.84
N SER A 241 -10.08 7.66 6.69
CA SER A 241 -10.04 8.67 5.61
C SER A 241 -11.43 8.91 5.02
N ALA A 242 -12.26 7.88 4.86
CA ALA A 242 -13.64 8.00 4.38
C ALA A 242 -14.53 8.82 5.33
N MET A 243 -14.21 8.82 6.63
CA MET A 243 -14.87 9.63 7.68
C MET A 243 -14.20 10.99 7.91
N ASN A 244 -13.09 11.30 7.20
CA ASN A 244 -12.27 12.51 7.40
C ASN A 244 -11.70 12.65 8.82
N THR A 245 -11.37 11.54 9.48
CA THR A 245 -10.78 11.47 10.83
C THR A 245 -9.29 11.14 10.81
N HIS A 246 -8.68 11.02 9.64
CA HIS A 246 -7.26 10.67 9.46
C HIS A 246 -6.37 11.93 9.49
N LYS A 247 -6.42 12.68 10.61
CA LYS A 247 -5.59 13.86 10.88
C LYS A 247 -5.52 14.15 12.38
N GLY A 248 -4.39 14.73 12.85
CA GLY A 248 -4.17 15.02 14.27
C GLY A 248 -2.76 15.55 14.54
N LYS A 249 -2.36 15.64 15.80
CA LYS A 249 -0.98 15.86 16.19
C LYS A 249 -0.17 14.58 16.12
N LEU A 250 1.16 14.68 15.99
CA LEU A 250 2.03 13.49 15.88
C LEU A 250 1.92 12.58 17.11
N ASN A 251 1.79 13.14 18.32
CA ASN A 251 1.71 12.39 19.57
C ASN A 251 0.35 11.73 19.85
N GLU A 252 -0.69 12.18 19.19
CA GLU A 252 -2.04 11.63 19.33
C GLU A 252 -2.21 10.31 18.58
N GLU A 253 -1.38 10.06 17.56
CA GLU A 253 -1.49 8.91 16.68
C GLU A 253 -0.37 7.89 16.95
N SER A 254 -0.76 6.64 17.16
CA SER A 254 0.19 5.54 17.42
C SER A 254 1.26 5.38 16.33
N GLN A 255 0.89 5.66 15.09
CA GLN A 255 1.74 5.57 13.90
C GLN A 255 2.86 6.61 13.89
N THR A 256 2.66 7.76 14.52
CA THR A 256 3.60 8.90 14.48
C THR A 256 4.12 9.35 15.85
N ARG A 257 3.60 8.80 16.94
CA ARG A 257 3.97 9.18 18.31
C ARG A 257 5.47 9.09 18.57
N GLY A 258 6.15 8.11 17.98
CA GLY A 258 7.61 7.95 18.12
C GLY A 258 8.42 9.07 17.49
N PHE A 259 7.83 9.88 16.61
CA PHE A 259 8.51 10.98 15.91
C PHE A 259 8.27 12.36 16.54
N GLU A 260 7.49 12.47 17.62
CA GLU A 260 7.22 13.75 18.28
C GLU A 260 8.49 14.44 18.79
N THR A 261 9.37 13.66 19.44
CA THR A 261 10.61 14.17 20.06
C THR A 261 11.80 14.23 19.10
N GLY A 262 11.68 13.67 17.89
CA GLY A 262 12.74 13.69 16.88
C GLY A 262 12.53 12.66 15.78
N GLY A 263 13.36 12.72 14.73
CA GLY A 263 13.30 11.77 13.62
C GLY A 263 12.22 12.06 12.56
N TRP A 264 11.41 13.12 12.72
CA TRP A 264 10.53 13.59 11.66
C TRP A 264 11.33 14.30 10.57
N SER A 265 11.03 14.01 9.31
CA SER A 265 11.80 14.55 8.18
C SER A 265 11.71 16.08 8.08
N GLU A 266 12.85 16.74 7.97
CA GLU A 266 12.92 18.20 7.75
C GLU A 266 12.20 18.59 6.46
N GLY A 267 11.52 19.74 6.49
CA GLY A 267 10.71 20.25 5.38
C GLY A 267 9.33 19.59 5.25
N VAL A 268 8.99 18.60 6.10
CA VAL A 268 7.65 18.02 6.21
C VAL A 268 6.93 18.67 7.40
N PRO A 269 5.74 19.27 7.21
CA PRO A 269 4.97 19.86 8.32
C PRO A 269 4.72 18.85 9.46
N LYS A 270 4.94 19.27 10.72
CA LYS A 270 4.92 18.40 11.91
C LYS A 270 3.52 18.17 12.47
N PHE A 271 2.65 17.54 11.66
CA PHE A 271 1.34 17.06 12.07
C PHE A 271 1.00 15.75 11.32
N PHE A 272 0.05 15.00 11.85
CA PHE A 272 -0.41 13.76 11.25
C PHE A 272 -1.47 14.04 10.18
N SER A 273 -1.20 13.64 8.96
CA SER A 273 -2.15 13.53 7.85
C SER A 273 -1.61 12.54 6.82
N VAL A 274 -2.44 12.15 5.87
CA VAL A 274 -2.01 11.28 4.74
C VAL A 274 -0.80 11.90 4.04
N GLU A 275 -0.87 13.21 3.75
CA GLU A 275 0.14 13.93 2.98
C GLU A 275 1.49 13.98 3.69
N THR A 276 1.48 14.25 4.99
CA THR A 276 2.72 14.40 5.77
C THR A 276 3.36 13.05 6.10
N VAL A 277 2.54 12.05 6.43
CA VAL A 277 2.99 10.67 6.71
C VAL A 277 3.65 10.04 5.47
N TRP A 278 3.05 10.24 4.30
CA TRP A 278 3.60 9.73 3.04
C TRP A 278 4.90 10.42 2.66
N ALA A 279 4.95 11.75 2.76
CA ALA A 279 6.16 12.52 2.48
C ALA A 279 7.30 12.14 3.43
N HIS A 280 7.00 11.99 4.74
CA HIS A 280 7.98 11.55 5.74
C HIS A 280 8.54 10.16 5.40
N ALA A 281 7.69 9.16 5.13
CA ALA A 281 8.15 7.82 4.81
C ALA A 281 8.99 7.78 3.51
N ALA A 282 8.61 8.55 2.50
CA ALA A 282 9.37 8.67 1.26
C ALA A 282 10.76 9.29 1.50
N LEU A 283 10.82 10.43 2.22
CA LEU A 283 12.07 11.13 2.51
C LEU A 283 13.00 10.28 3.39
N GLU A 284 12.46 9.56 4.38
CA GLU A 284 13.26 8.65 5.22
C GLU A 284 13.87 7.49 4.40
N THR A 285 13.14 6.99 3.43
CA THR A 285 13.65 5.96 2.50
C THR A 285 14.70 6.54 1.56
N ILE A 286 14.42 7.71 0.94
CA ILE A 286 15.36 8.40 0.04
C ILE A 286 16.64 8.75 0.77
N ARG A 287 16.57 9.25 2.02
CA ARG A 287 17.75 9.63 2.84
C ARG A 287 18.73 8.47 3.01
N ARG A 288 18.22 7.24 3.13
CA ARG A 288 19.04 6.05 3.35
C ARG A 288 19.56 5.42 2.07
N ILE A 289 18.79 5.46 0.99
CA ILE A 289 19.13 4.75 -0.26
C ILE A 289 19.75 5.71 -1.29
N ALA A 290 19.21 6.92 -1.43
CA ALA A 290 19.61 7.88 -2.47
C ALA A 290 19.60 9.34 -1.95
N PRO A 291 20.39 9.69 -0.92
CA PRO A 291 20.32 11.00 -0.23
C PRO A 291 20.52 12.18 -1.17
N HIS A 292 21.26 12.02 -2.27
CA HIS A 292 21.47 13.04 -3.29
C HIS A 292 20.18 13.48 -4.00
N GLN A 293 19.10 12.72 -3.90
CA GLN A 293 17.81 13.05 -4.51
C GLN A 293 16.92 13.91 -3.61
N ILE A 294 17.25 14.09 -2.33
CA ILE A 294 16.45 14.91 -1.39
C ILE A 294 16.21 16.34 -1.91
N PRO A 295 17.20 17.07 -2.47
CA PRO A 295 16.95 18.41 -3.01
C PRO A 295 16.00 18.45 -4.20
N SER A 296 15.80 17.31 -4.88
CA SER A 296 14.86 17.16 -6.01
C SER A 296 13.41 16.90 -5.57
N PHE A 297 13.18 16.64 -4.28
CA PHE A 297 11.83 16.46 -3.74
C PHE A 297 11.06 17.79 -3.79
N ASN A 298 9.84 17.75 -4.32
CA ASN A 298 9.03 18.97 -4.51
C ASN A 298 8.36 19.41 -3.19
N PHE A 299 9.15 19.99 -2.27
CA PHE A 299 8.63 20.54 -1.01
C PHE A 299 7.55 21.62 -1.25
N ALA A 300 7.65 22.39 -2.35
CA ALA A 300 6.63 23.38 -2.67
C ALA A 300 5.27 22.73 -2.94
N ARG A 301 5.25 21.54 -3.59
CA ARG A 301 4.03 20.77 -3.80
C ARG A 301 3.45 20.28 -2.48
N LEU A 302 4.27 19.65 -1.61
CA LEU A 302 3.82 19.18 -0.30
C LEU A 302 3.20 20.31 0.52
N ILE A 303 3.97 21.40 0.69
CA ILE A 303 3.56 22.56 1.50
C ILE A 303 2.32 23.22 0.90
N GLY A 304 2.25 23.34 -0.43
CA GLY A 304 1.08 23.87 -1.12
C GLY A 304 -0.18 23.04 -0.91
N VAL A 305 -0.07 21.70 -0.96
CA VAL A 305 -1.18 20.78 -0.67
C VAL A 305 -1.61 20.91 0.79
N CYS A 306 -0.67 20.87 1.74
CA CYS A 306 -0.96 21.04 3.17
C CYS A 306 -1.62 22.38 3.47
N SER A 307 -1.17 23.47 2.84
CA SER A 307 -1.79 24.81 3.03
C SER A 307 -3.25 24.87 2.57
N VAL A 308 -3.64 24.04 1.58
CA VAL A 308 -5.04 24.00 1.09
C VAL A 308 -5.91 23.08 1.94
N LEU A 309 -5.37 21.94 2.42
CA LEU A 309 -6.15 20.92 3.10
C LEU A 309 -6.16 21.06 4.62
N HIS A 310 -5.08 21.62 5.20
CA HIS A 310 -4.76 21.60 6.62
C HIS A 310 -4.35 22.99 7.12
N TRP A 311 -5.12 24.02 6.76
CA TRP A 311 -4.85 25.42 7.12
C TRP A 311 -4.80 25.63 8.64
N GLU A 312 -5.43 24.77 9.42
CA GLU A 312 -5.42 24.75 10.88
C GLU A 312 -4.02 24.51 11.48
N TYR A 313 -3.10 23.88 10.74
CA TYR A 313 -1.70 23.63 11.13
C TYR A 313 -0.72 24.65 10.52
N LYS A 314 -1.16 25.91 10.42
CA LYS A 314 -0.36 26.99 9.81
C LYS A 314 1.03 27.16 10.46
N PRO A 315 1.22 27.10 11.80
CA PRO A 315 2.55 27.21 12.41
C PRO A 315 3.52 26.14 11.92
N GLU A 316 3.10 24.87 11.86
CA GLU A 316 3.90 23.74 11.42
C GLU A 316 4.24 23.84 9.93
N ILE A 317 3.30 24.34 9.13
CA ILE A 317 3.51 24.60 7.70
C ILE A 317 4.56 25.71 7.50
N VAL A 318 4.51 26.79 8.26
CA VAL A 318 5.50 27.88 8.19
C VAL A 318 6.89 27.41 8.61
N GLN A 319 6.99 26.57 9.64
CA GLN A 319 8.26 25.97 10.04
C GLN A 319 8.84 25.10 8.91
N ALA A 320 8.01 24.25 8.28
CA ALA A 320 8.43 23.40 7.15
C ALA A 320 8.93 24.22 5.95
N VAL A 321 8.37 25.42 5.69
CA VAL A 321 8.89 26.33 4.66
C VAL A 321 10.33 26.74 4.98
N ALA A 322 10.63 27.13 6.22
CA ALA A 322 11.96 27.56 6.63
C ALA A 322 12.99 26.42 6.52
N GLU A 323 12.59 25.20 6.85
CA GLU A 323 13.42 23.99 6.70
C GLU A 323 13.66 23.68 5.21
N ALA A 324 12.60 23.69 4.39
CA ALA A 324 12.68 23.40 2.95
C ALA A 324 13.57 24.39 2.19
N VAL A 325 13.57 25.68 2.58
CA VAL A 325 14.47 26.72 2.01
C VAL A 325 15.93 26.28 2.13
N LYS A 326 16.33 25.75 3.30
CA LYS A 326 17.71 25.27 3.54
C LYS A 326 18.05 24.05 2.69
N ILE A 327 17.10 23.14 2.53
CA ILE A 327 17.31 21.88 1.78
C ILE A 327 17.47 22.14 0.29
N VAL A 328 16.61 22.99 -0.29
CA VAL A 328 16.59 23.19 -1.76
C VAL A 328 17.48 24.35 -2.21
N GLY A 329 18.04 25.14 -1.31
CA GLY A 329 18.91 26.27 -1.63
C GLY A 329 18.20 27.46 -2.32
N ASN A 330 16.86 27.52 -2.23
CA ASN A 330 16.08 28.63 -2.77
C ASN A 330 16.06 29.82 -1.79
N THR A 331 15.74 31.02 -2.30
CA THR A 331 15.34 32.10 -1.42
C THR A 331 13.94 31.88 -0.86
N PRO A 332 13.60 32.43 0.33
CA PRO A 332 12.23 32.32 0.86
C PRO A 332 11.15 32.84 -0.09
N SER A 333 11.44 33.89 -0.85
CA SER A 333 10.52 34.48 -1.83
C SER A 333 10.25 33.54 -3.00
N GLU A 334 11.29 32.91 -3.55
CA GLU A 334 11.16 31.94 -4.65
C GLU A 334 10.38 30.70 -4.23
N LEU A 335 10.68 30.14 -3.05
CA LEU A 335 9.95 28.99 -2.55
C LEU A 335 8.47 29.32 -2.30
N ASN A 336 8.18 30.47 -1.69
CA ASN A 336 6.80 30.91 -1.46
C ASN A 336 6.02 31.11 -2.77
N LEU A 337 6.67 31.61 -3.83
CA LEU A 337 6.05 31.70 -5.15
C LEU A 337 5.71 30.31 -5.70
N LYS A 338 6.65 29.36 -5.64
CA LYS A 338 6.44 27.97 -6.05
C LYS A 338 5.31 27.31 -5.26
N ILE A 339 5.24 27.51 -3.94
CA ILE A 339 4.16 27.02 -3.07
C ILE A 339 2.80 27.54 -3.54
N LYS A 340 2.68 28.86 -3.83
CA LYS A 340 1.44 29.44 -4.33
C LYS A 340 1.01 28.85 -5.68
N ILE A 341 1.95 28.57 -6.57
CA ILE A 341 1.69 27.94 -7.87
C ILE A 341 1.17 26.52 -7.66
N GLU A 342 1.83 25.73 -6.83
CA GLU A 342 1.44 24.34 -6.55
C GLU A 342 0.10 24.24 -5.79
N ALA A 343 -0.16 25.15 -4.86
CA ALA A 343 -1.46 25.26 -4.18
C ALA A 343 -2.61 25.50 -5.19
N ARG A 344 -2.44 26.45 -6.13
CA ARG A 344 -3.42 26.73 -7.18
C ARG A 344 -3.59 25.54 -8.15
N ARG A 345 -2.48 24.86 -8.48
CA ARG A 345 -2.51 23.62 -9.29
C ARG A 345 -3.33 22.55 -8.60
N PHE A 346 -3.10 22.31 -7.31
CA PHE A 346 -3.84 21.34 -6.52
C PHE A 346 -5.34 21.67 -6.41
N GLN A 347 -5.69 22.97 -6.22
CA GLN A 347 -7.10 23.40 -6.20
C GLN A 347 -7.80 23.09 -7.54
N ARG A 348 -7.13 23.35 -8.69
CA ARG A 348 -7.64 23.01 -10.03
C ARG A 348 -7.81 21.50 -10.21
N GLU A 349 -6.84 20.69 -9.77
CA GLU A 349 -6.93 19.23 -9.80
C GLU A 349 -8.10 18.71 -8.95
N ARG A 350 -8.34 19.33 -7.77
CA ARG A 350 -9.49 19.01 -6.90
C ARG A 350 -10.82 19.33 -7.57
N LEU A 351 -10.93 20.52 -8.15
CA LEU A 351 -12.15 20.94 -8.87
C LEU A 351 -12.43 19.99 -10.05
N TRP A 352 -11.40 19.65 -10.82
CA TRP A 352 -11.54 18.72 -11.96
C TRP A 352 -11.98 17.33 -11.53
N ARG A 353 -11.40 16.79 -10.44
CA ARG A 353 -11.85 15.52 -9.85
C ARG A 353 -13.31 15.57 -9.38
N PHE A 354 -13.71 16.68 -8.79
CA PHE A 354 -15.11 16.90 -8.38
C PHE A 354 -16.06 16.92 -9.57
N ILE A 355 -15.76 17.68 -10.62
CA ILE A 355 -16.55 17.72 -11.87
C ILE A 355 -16.65 16.32 -12.50
N LYS A 356 -15.53 15.62 -12.61
CA LYS A 356 -15.49 14.24 -13.13
C LYS A 356 -16.32 13.27 -12.27
N ARG A 357 -16.42 13.51 -10.97
CA ARG A 357 -17.26 12.70 -10.08
C ARG A 357 -18.76 12.95 -10.30
N LEU A 358 -19.14 14.18 -10.59
CA LEU A 358 -20.53 14.52 -10.90
C LEU A 358 -21.06 13.79 -12.15
N SER A 359 -20.19 13.48 -13.11
CA SER A 359 -20.58 12.68 -14.28
C SER A 359 -20.90 11.20 -13.97
N LYS A 360 -20.64 10.73 -12.73
CA LYS A 360 -20.88 9.36 -12.26
C LYS A 360 -21.55 9.36 -10.89
N PRO A 361 -22.84 9.70 -10.82
CA PRO A 361 -23.53 10.02 -9.57
C PRO A 361 -23.80 8.81 -8.66
N THR A 362 -23.67 7.58 -9.17
CA THR A 362 -23.91 6.37 -8.36
C THR A 362 -22.78 6.13 -7.36
N ALA A 363 -23.10 5.56 -6.19
CA ALA A 363 -22.10 5.18 -5.18
C ALA A 363 -20.99 4.31 -5.78
N ALA A 364 -21.35 3.32 -6.58
CA ALA A 364 -20.41 2.43 -7.28
C ALA A 364 -19.61 3.11 -8.41
N GLY A 365 -19.95 4.34 -8.83
CA GLY A 365 -19.33 4.98 -10.00
C GLY A 365 -19.55 4.18 -11.30
N GLY A 366 -20.66 3.43 -11.41
CA GLY A 366 -20.96 2.54 -12.52
C GLY A 366 -20.11 1.27 -12.57
N ARG A 367 -19.47 0.86 -11.45
CA ARG A 367 -18.78 -0.44 -11.31
C ARG A 367 -19.80 -1.55 -11.03
N ALA A 368 -19.54 -2.75 -11.59
CA ALA A 368 -20.23 -3.96 -11.18
C ALA A 368 -19.86 -4.33 -9.74
N TYR A 369 -20.76 -4.98 -9.02
CA TYR A 369 -20.50 -5.46 -7.66
C TYR A 369 -21.36 -6.65 -7.30
N VAL A 370 -20.92 -7.42 -6.30
CA VAL A 370 -21.69 -8.49 -5.64
C VAL A 370 -22.01 -8.00 -4.22
N PRO A 371 -23.29 -7.96 -3.82
CA PRO A 371 -23.70 -7.55 -2.49
C PRO A 371 -23.73 -8.72 -1.50
N ASN A 372 -23.98 -8.43 -0.22
CA ASN A 372 -24.28 -9.38 0.85
C ASN A 372 -23.14 -10.38 1.11
N LEU A 373 -21.91 -9.90 1.09
CA LEU A 373 -20.75 -10.67 1.51
C LEU A 373 -20.40 -10.31 2.94
N ASP A 374 -20.50 -11.24 3.87
CA ASP A 374 -20.31 -10.97 5.30
C ASP A 374 -18.83 -10.81 5.67
N THR A 375 -17.94 -11.51 4.98
CA THR A 375 -16.50 -11.45 5.24
C THR A 375 -15.69 -11.51 3.95
N ILE A 376 -14.43 -11.10 4.03
CA ILE A 376 -13.51 -11.15 2.89
C ILE A 376 -13.25 -12.59 2.40
N ALA A 377 -13.41 -13.58 3.26
CA ALA A 377 -13.25 -15.00 2.88
C ALA A 377 -14.24 -15.42 1.76
N ALA A 378 -15.37 -14.74 1.64
CA ALA A 378 -16.34 -15.00 0.58
C ALA A 378 -16.01 -14.28 -0.75
N ALA A 379 -15.03 -13.37 -0.81
CA ALA A 379 -14.75 -12.54 -1.98
C ALA A 379 -14.04 -13.26 -3.16
N PRO A 380 -13.12 -14.24 -2.96
CA PRO A 380 -12.40 -14.87 -4.07
C PRO A 380 -13.30 -15.61 -5.05
N VAL A 381 -14.34 -16.29 -4.58
CA VAL A 381 -15.24 -17.10 -5.44
C VAL A 381 -16.02 -16.21 -6.41
N PRO A 382 -16.74 -15.16 -5.98
CA PRO A 382 -17.41 -14.24 -6.91
C PRO A 382 -16.45 -13.54 -7.88
N LEU A 383 -15.21 -13.24 -7.46
CA LEU A 383 -14.19 -12.70 -8.35
C LEU A 383 -13.85 -13.67 -9.48
N ALA A 384 -13.55 -14.93 -9.14
CA ALA A 384 -13.24 -15.98 -10.12
C ALA A 384 -14.41 -16.20 -11.10
N GLN A 385 -15.65 -16.23 -10.60
CA GLN A 385 -16.86 -16.32 -11.43
C GLN A 385 -17.03 -15.10 -12.36
N HIS A 386 -16.71 -13.90 -11.87
CA HIS A 386 -16.76 -12.68 -12.69
C HIS A 386 -15.74 -12.72 -13.83
N LEU A 387 -14.51 -13.11 -13.54
CA LEU A 387 -13.45 -13.27 -14.55
C LEU A 387 -13.80 -14.34 -15.58
N ALA A 388 -14.33 -15.49 -15.15
CA ALA A 388 -14.77 -16.55 -16.04
C ALA A 388 -15.89 -16.09 -17.00
N ARG A 389 -16.89 -15.31 -16.51
CA ARG A 389 -17.95 -14.75 -17.37
C ARG A 389 -17.40 -13.77 -18.43
N LEU A 390 -16.30 -13.13 -18.15
CA LEU A 390 -15.62 -12.22 -19.08
C LEU A 390 -14.60 -12.94 -19.96
N ASP A 391 -14.49 -14.26 -19.84
CA ASP A 391 -13.47 -15.07 -20.50
C ASP A 391 -12.05 -14.54 -20.26
N MET A 392 -11.75 -14.11 -19.01
CA MET A 392 -10.46 -13.53 -18.62
C MET A 392 -9.67 -14.50 -17.77
N SER A 393 -8.38 -14.62 -18.08
CA SER A 393 -7.37 -15.37 -17.33
C SER A 393 -6.09 -14.56 -17.18
N TRP A 394 -5.19 -15.03 -16.31
CA TRP A 394 -3.85 -14.44 -16.15
C TRP A 394 -3.10 -14.37 -17.49
N ASP A 395 -3.07 -15.47 -18.25
CA ASP A 395 -2.35 -15.53 -19.54
C ASP A 395 -2.86 -14.48 -20.54
N LYS A 396 -4.19 -14.29 -20.60
CA LYS A 396 -4.79 -13.27 -21.45
C LYS A 396 -4.44 -11.85 -20.97
N ALA A 397 -4.34 -11.66 -19.66
CA ALA A 397 -3.98 -10.35 -19.10
C ALA A 397 -2.54 -9.92 -19.45
N VAL A 398 -1.61 -10.86 -19.60
CA VAL A 398 -0.20 -10.59 -19.89
C VAL A 398 0.22 -10.92 -21.32
N ALA A 399 -0.69 -11.36 -22.17
CA ALA A 399 -0.42 -11.80 -23.54
C ALA A 399 0.25 -10.73 -24.42
N ASN A 400 0.08 -9.45 -24.07
CA ASN A 400 0.71 -8.34 -24.80
C ASN A 400 2.18 -8.09 -24.42
N LEU A 401 2.71 -8.78 -23.39
CA LEU A 401 4.11 -8.67 -23.02
C LEU A 401 4.99 -9.63 -23.81
N PRO A 402 6.23 -9.27 -24.16
CA PRO A 402 7.15 -10.15 -24.86
C PRO A 402 7.48 -11.38 -24.00
N THR A 403 7.67 -12.53 -24.65
CA THR A 403 7.97 -13.82 -24.01
C THR A 403 9.30 -13.79 -23.21
N LYS A 404 10.27 -13.01 -23.66
CA LYS A 404 11.52 -12.72 -22.96
C LYS A 404 11.60 -11.22 -22.72
N LEU A 405 11.53 -10.80 -21.49
CA LEU A 405 11.97 -9.46 -21.11
C LEU A 405 13.49 -9.51 -21.10
N VAL A 406 14.11 -9.00 -22.18
CA VAL A 406 15.58 -8.84 -22.21
C VAL A 406 15.93 -7.88 -21.09
N VAL A 407 16.46 -8.42 -20.02
CA VAL A 407 17.13 -7.64 -18.98
C VAL A 407 18.52 -7.38 -19.55
N ASP A 408 18.71 -6.24 -20.21
CA ASP A 408 20.04 -5.72 -20.47
C ASP A 408 20.70 -5.55 -19.09
N ARG A 409 21.72 -6.39 -18.85
CA ARG A 409 22.51 -6.43 -17.59
C ARG A 409 23.32 -5.16 -17.41
#